data_4ccc3e9a51fae981fe7091eae146996a
#
_entry.id   4ccc3e9a51fae981fe7091eae146996a
#
_cell.length_a   1.000
_cell.length_b   1.000
_cell.length_c   1.000
_cell.angle_alpha   90.00
_cell.angle_beta   90.00
_cell.angle_gamma   90.00
#
_symmetry.space_group_name_H-M   'P 1'
#
loop_
_entity.id
_entity.type
_entity.pdbx_description
1 polymer ?
#
loop_
_entity_poly.entity_id
_entity_poly.type
_entity_poly.pdbx_seq_one_letter_code
_entity_poly.pdbx_strand_id
1 'polypeptide(L)'
;MYDLHSILIQLKKEDTPLHGVMVRCVRCFYQWLDPTLWEGSALFELWAQELELIYGDLRQRLSPNAKTDAGSLGDRFGFDTPPELPRLLQSIQTFYSVLIKLIAWDTLQGASPEPPLTELLSGRAFVNRGIRNFCGDDW
;
A
#
# COMPACT_ATOMS: atom_id res chain seq x y z
N MET A 1 13.32 -13.70 -13.08
CA MET A 1 12.26 -12.71 -13.44
C MET A 1 10.95 -13.20 -12.82
N TYR A 2 10.41 -12.46 -11.88
CA TYR A 2 9.12 -12.80 -11.27
C TYR A 2 8.01 -12.40 -12.24
N ASP A 3 7.15 -13.36 -12.60
CA ASP A 3 5.96 -13.07 -13.40
C ASP A 3 4.94 -12.34 -12.53
N LEU A 4 4.53 -11.13 -12.95
CA LEU A 4 3.56 -10.29 -12.23
C LEU A 4 2.24 -11.05 -11.97
N HIS A 5 1.82 -11.88 -12.92
CA HIS A 5 0.61 -12.69 -12.80
C HIS A 5 0.73 -13.70 -11.64
N SER A 6 1.87 -14.38 -11.54
CA SER A 6 2.16 -15.30 -10.44
C SER A 6 2.19 -14.60 -9.08
N ILE A 7 2.76 -13.39 -9.02
CA ILE A 7 2.76 -12.56 -7.80
C ILE A 7 1.33 -12.23 -7.37
N LEU A 8 0.50 -11.76 -8.29
CA LEU A 8 -0.89 -11.40 -8.00
C LEU A 8 -1.73 -12.61 -7.55
N ILE A 9 -1.51 -13.79 -8.13
CA ILE A 9 -2.15 -15.02 -7.69
C ILE A 9 -1.74 -15.36 -6.25
N GLN A 10 -0.45 -15.28 -5.94
CA GLN A 10 0.04 -15.56 -4.59
C GLN A 10 -0.48 -14.57 -3.54
N LEU A 11 -0.62 -13.28 -3.89
CA LEU A 11 -1.20 -12.28 -2.99
C LEU A 11 -2.68 -12.54 -2.69
N LYS A 12 -3.42 -13.09 -3.64
CA LYS A 12 -4.85 -13.42 -3.46
C LYS A 12 -5.08 -14.69 -2.64
N LYS A 13 -4.12 -15.60 -2.63
CA LYS A 13 -4.24 -16.90 -1.99
C LYS A 13 -3.72 -16.85 -0.56
N GLU A 14 -4.62 -16.99 0.42
CA GLU A 14 -4.34 -16.78 1.86
C GLU A 14 -3.22 -17.67 2.43
N ASP A 15 -3.03 -18.87 1.89
CA ASP A 15 -2.03 -19.84 2.38
C ASP A 15 -0.61 -19.63 1.81
N THR A 16 -0.35 -18.52 1.12
CA THR A 16 0.96 -18.28 0.53
C THR A 16 1.87 -17.43 1.42
N PRO A 17 3.20 -17.65 1.37
CA PRO A 17 4.14 -16.81 2.10
C PRO A 17 4.03 -15.32 1.72
N LEU A 18 3.77 -15.02 0.45
CA LEU A 18 3.66 -13.65 -0.04
C LEU A 18 2.40 -12.95 0.51
N HIS A 19 1.28 -13.67 0.62
CA HIS A 19 0.08 -13.17 1.30
C HIS A 19 0.39 -12.85 2.78
N GLY A 20 1.10 -13.73 3.47
CA GLY A 20 1.52 -13.49 4.85
C GLY A 20 2.42 -12.26 5.01
N VAL A 21 3.30 -12.00 4.04
CA VAL A 21 4.10 -10.76 4.00
C VAL A 21 3.20 -9.54 3.81
N MET A 22 2.27 -9.59 2.85
CA MET A 22 1.32 -8.52 2.60
C MET A 22 0.53 -8.17 3.88
N VAL A 23 -0.03 -9.16 4.55
CA VAL A 23 -0.80 -8.97 5.80
C VAL A 23 0.04 -8.25 6.86
N ARG A 24 1.28 -8.71 7.09
CA ARG A 24 2.19 -8.07 8.06
C ARG A 24 2.53 -6.63 7.69
N CYS A 25 2.86 -6.37 6.42
CA CYS A 25 3.19 -5.03 5.95
C CYS A 25 1.99 -4.08 6.08
N VAL A 26 0.81 -4.49 5.65
CA VAL A 26 -0.41 -3.68 5.77
C VAL A 26 -0.73 -3.34 7.22
N ARG A 27 -0.60 -4.30 8.14
CA ARG A 27 -0.79 -4.06 9.58
C ARG A 27 0.25 -3.09 10.13
N CYS A 28 1.51 -3.22 9.72
CA CYS A 28 2.58 -2.32 10.11
C CYS A 28 2.31 -0.89 9.62
N PHE A 29 1.93 -0.72 8.35
CA PHE A 29 1.56 0.60 7.81
C PHE A 29 0.33 1.17 8.49
N TYR A 30 -0.67 0.35 8.80
CA TYR A 30 -1.85 0.77 9.54
C TYR A 30 -1.50 1.32 10.93
N GLN A 31 -0.58 0.67 11.65
CA GLN A 31 -0.09 1.17 12.93
C GLN A 31 0.68 2.50 12.76
N TRP A 32 1.49 2.58 11.73
CA TRP A 32 2.28 3.78 11.41
C TRP A 32 1.42 5.00 11.07
N LEU A 33 0.29 4.77 10.42
CA LEU A 33 -0.67 5.80 10.04
C LEU A 33 -1.63 6.19 11.19
N ASP A 34 -1.30 5.82 12.42
CA ASP A 34 -2.11 6.25 13.57
C ASP A 34 -2.03 7.77 13.77
N PRO A 35 -3.14 8.50 13.58
CA PRO A 35 -3.15 9.94 13.66
C PRO A 35 -2.80 10.46 15.06
N THR A 36 -2.88 9.63 16.09
CA THR A 36 -2.51 10.00 17.48
C THR A 36 -1.00 9.95 17.71
N LEU A 37 -0.27 9.20 16.87
CA LEU A 37 1.17 8.98 17.00
C LEU A 37 1.99 9.80 16.00
N TRP A 38 1.34 10.41 15.01
CA TRP A 38 2.04 11.04 13.90
C TRP A 38 1.67 12.52 13.76
N GLU A 39 2.70 13.39 13.82
CA GLU A 39 2.56 14.82 13.55
C GLU A 39 2.19 15.13 12.08
N GLY A 40 2.20 14.10 11.21
CA GLY A 40 1.84 14.15 9.80
C GLY A 40 0.36 13.91 9.50
N SER A 41 -0.55 14.09 10.46
CA SER A 41 -1.99 13.92 10.26
C SER A 41 -2.54 14.73 9.07
N ALA A 42 -1.92 15.86 8.73
CA ALA A 42 -2.29 16.68 7.58
C ALA A 42 -2.18 15.94 6.24
N LEU A 43 -1.15 15.08 6.06
CA LEU A 43 -1.01 14.27 4.84
C LEU A 43 -2.06 13.17 4.78
N PHE A 44 -2.39 12.57 5.92
CA PHE A 44 -3.46 11.59 5.99
C PHE A 44 -4.82 12.22 5.69
N GLU A 45 -5.10 13.38 6.26
CA GLU A 45 -6.35 14.12 6.01
C GLU A 45 -6.45 14.55 4.54
N LEU A 46 -5.37 15.05 3.95
CA LEU A 46 -5.33 15.41 2.53
C LEU A 46 -5.60 14.19 1.65
N TRP A 47 -4.94 13.08 1.91
CA TRP A 47 -5.17 11.83 1.19
C TRP A 47 -6.60 11.31 1.38
N ALA A 48 -7.14 11.38 2.60
CA ALA A 48 -8.51 10.98 2.87
C ALA A 48 -9.52 11.86 2.12
N GLN A 49 -9.25 13.16 2.00
CA GLN A 49 -10.06 14.09 1.21
C GLN A 49 -9.97 13.77 -0.29
N GLU A 50 -8.78 13.48 -0.81
CA GLU A 50 -8.62 13.07 -2.21
C GLU A 50 -9.30 11.73 -2.49
N LEU A 51 -9.19 10.78 -1.58
CA LEU A 51 -9.91 9.51 -1.67
C LEU A 51 -11.42 9.72 -1.65
N GLU A 52 -11.90 10.66 -0.83
CA GLU A 52 -13.32 11.04 -0.75
C GLU A 52 -13.79 11.74 -2.03
N LEU A 53 -12.94 12.51 -2.69
CA LEU A 53 -13.23 13.12 -3.99
C LEU A 53 -13.28 12.09 -5.12
N ILE A 54 -12.36 11.13 -5.13
CA ILE A 54 -12.27 10.10 -6.16
C ILE A 54 -13.32 9.00 -5.95
N TYR A 55 -13.57 8.66 -4.69
CA TYR A 55 -14.47 7.59 -4.25
C TYR A 55 -15.63 8.12 -3.41
N GLY A 56 -15.94 9.42 -3.47
CA GLY A 56 -16.86 10.09 -2.57
C GLY A 56 -18.26 9.46 -2.46
N ASP A 57 -18.64 8.74 -3.49
CA ASP A 57 -19.76 7.81 -3.48
C ASP A 57 -19.49 6.52 -2.67
N LEU A 58 -18.23 6.20 -2.34
CA LEU A 58 -17.92 4.99 -1.56
C LEU A 58 -18.44 5.08 -0.13
N ARG A 59 -18.38 6.24 0.51
CA ARG A 59 -18.99 6.46 1.83
C ARG A 59 -20.50 6.32 1.79
N GLN A 60 -21.15 6.80 0.74
CA GLN A 60 -22.60 6.66 0.56
C GLN A 60 -22.97 5.24 0.12
N ARG A 61 -22.20 4.60 -0.75
CA ARG A 61 -22.42 3.23 -1.22
C ARG A 61 -22.06 2.19 -0.16
N LEU A 62 -21.07 2.45 0.69
CA LEU A 62 -20.70 1.61 1.83
C LEU A 62 -21.58 1.88 3.07
N SER A 63 -22.43 2.92 3.03
CA SER A 63 -23.14 3.41 4.21
C SER A 63 -24.13 2.42 4.87
N PRO A 64 -24.89 1.55 4.18
CA PRO A 64 -25.71 0.57 4.89
C PRO A 64 -24.88 -0.62 5.42
N ASN A 65 -23.76 -0.96 4.81
CA ASN A 65 -22.94 -2.13 5.11
C ASN A 65 -21.48 -1.82 5.45
N ALA A 66 -21.12 -0.54 5.60
CA ALA A 66 -19.74 -0.11 5.79
C ALA A 66 -19.02 -0.81 6.95
N LYS A 67 -19.74 -1.10 8.05
CA LYS A 67 -19.19 -1.86 9.17
C LYS A 67 -18.95 -3.32 8.82
N THR A 68 -19.81 -3.91 8.01
CA THR A 68 -19.69 -5.30 7.56
C THR A 68 -18.55 -5.44 6.57
N ASP A 69 -18.41 -4.49 5.63
CA ASP A 69 -17.37 -4.50 4.62
C ASP A 69 -16.00 -4.17 5.22
N ALA A 70 -15.92 -3.20 6.13
CA ALA A 70 -14.69 -2.91 6.88
C ALA A 70 -14.30 -4.08 7.78
N GLY A 71 -15.27 -4.78 8.39
CA GLY A 71 -15.06 -5.99 9.17
C GLY A 71 -14.50 -7.12 8.32
N SER A 72 -15.15 -7.46 7.22
CA SER A 72 -14.71 -8.53 6.33
C SER A 72 -13.34 -8.25 5.69
N LEU A 73 -13.06 -7.01 5.35
CA LEU A 73 -11.75 -6.59 4.86
C LEU A 73 -10.71 -6.64 5.99
N GLY A 74 -11.07 -6.22 7.20
CA GLY A 74 -10.23 -6.30 8.39
C GLY A 74 -9.85 -7.73 8.73
N ASP A 75 -10.80 -8.66 8.67
CA ASP A 75 -10.58 -10.10 8.92
C ASP A 75 -9.52 -10.67 7.98
N ARG A 76 -9.52 -10.28 6.70
CA ARG A 76 -8.52 -10.69 5.71
C ARG A 76 -7.10 -10.25 6.07
N PHE A 77 -6.95 -9.16 6.80
CA PHE A 77 -5.67 -8.66 7.29
C PHE A 77 -5.41 -8.98 8.77
N GLY A 78 -6.25 -9.82 9.38
CA GLY A 78 -6.08 -10.31 10.74
C GLY A 78 -6.27 -9.24 11.82
N PHE A 79 -7.21 -8.30 11.63
CA PHE A 79 -7.60 -7.35 12.66
C PHE A 79 -8.68 -7.95 13.56
N ASP A 80 -8.48 -7.91 14.87
CA ASP A 80 -9.43 -8.43 15.87
C ASP A 80 -10.66 -7.54 16.02
N THR A 81 -10.54 -6.27 15.62
CA THR A 81 -11.62 -5.29 15.63
C THR A 81 -11.71 -4.60 14.26
N PRO A 82 -12.92 -4.19 13.83
CA PRO A 82 -13.07 -3.52 12.55
C PRO A 82 -12.15 -2.30 12.45
N PRO A 83 -11.22 -2.25 11.48
CA PRO A 83 -10.31 -1.14 11.31
C PRO A 83 -11.03 0.08 10.72
N GLU A 84 -10.44 1.26 10.88
CA GLU A 84 -10.86 2.45 10.15
C GLU A 84 -10.60 2.26 8.65
N LEU A 85 -11.66 2.27 7.86
CA LEU A 85 -11.58 1.93 6.43
C LEU A 85 -10.61 2.82 5.64
N PRO A 86 -10.62 4.17 5.76
CA PRO A 86 -9.67 5.01 5.04
C PRO A 86 -8.23 4.69 5.36
N ARG A 87 -7.91 4.48 6.64
CA ARG A 87 -6.57 4.14 7.12
C ARG A 87 -6.13 2.76 6.61
N LEU A 88 -7.03 1.78 6.58
CA LEU A 88 -6.74 0.47 6.02
C LEU A 88 -6.50 0.54 4.51
N LEU A 89 -7.33 1.28 3.77
CA LEU A 89 -7.16 1.45 2.31
C LEU A 89 -5.83 2.13 1.98
N GLN A 90 -5.44 3.16 2.73
CA GLN A 90 -4.13 3.81 2.57
C GLN A 90 -2.98 2.83 2.85
N SER A 91 -3.12 2.00 3.88
CA SER A 91 -2.11 1.00 4.22
C SER A 91 -1.93 -0.04 3.12
N ILE A 92 -3.04 -0.48 2.52
CA ILE A 92 -3.06 -1.39 1.37
C ILE A 92 -2.42 -0.71 0.15
N GLN A 93 -2.80 0.53 -0.15
CA GLN A 93 -2.24 1.29 -1.27
C GLN A 93 -0.73 1.50 -1.11
N THR A 94 -0.27 1.82 0.10
CA THR A 94 1.16 1.93 0.43
C THR A 94 1.89 0.62 0.17
N PHE A 95 1.33 -0.51 0.59
CA PHE A 95 1.92 -1.82 0.30
C PHE A 95 2.07 -2.05 -1.20
N TYR A 96 1.02 -1.80 -1.99
CA TYR A 96 1.09 -1.99 -3.44
C TYR A 96 2.08 -1.03 -4.11
N SER A 97 2.18 0.21 -3.65
CA SER A 97 3.17 1.17 -4.15
C SER A 97 4.60 0.68 -3.91
N VAL A 98 4.88 0.15 -2.73
CA VAL A 98 6.19 -0.47 -2.42
C VAL A 98 6.43 -1.69 -3.31
N LEU A 99 5.44 -2.57 -3.43
CA LEU A 99 5.55 -3.79 -4.23
C LEU A 99 5.83 -3.47 -5.70
N ILE A 100 5.12 -2.51 -6.29
CA ILE A 100 5.33 -2.09 -7.68
C ILE A 100 6.75 -1.56 -7.88
N LYS A 101 7.28 -0.75 -6.95
CA LYS A 101 8.66 -0.25 -7.00
C LYS A 101 9.67 -1.40 -6.94
N LEU A 102 9.45 -2.39 -6.08
CA LEU A 102 10.32 -3.56 -5.98
C LEU A 102 10.32 -4.38 -7.28
N ILE A 103 9.15 -4.65 -7.85
CA ILE A 103 9.01 -5.39 -9.11
C ILE A 103 9.65 -4.61 -10.27
N ALA A 104 9.39 -3.31 -10.36
CA ALA A 104 9.97 -2.47 -11.40
C ALA A 104 11.49 -2.45 -11.29
N TRP A 105 12.02 -2.35 -10.07
CA TRP A 105 13.47 -2.42 -9.86
C TRP A 105 14.04 -3.77 -10.29
N ASP A 106 13.47 -4.89 -9.84
CA ASP A 106 13.92 -6.24 -10.22
C ASP A 106 13.94 -6.42 -11.75
N THR A 107 12.94 -5.86 -12.43
CA THR A 107 12.86 -5.91 -13.90
C THR A 107 13.96 -5.08 -14.58
N LEU A 108 14.33 -3.94 -13.99
CA LEU A 108 15.28 -2.98 -14.55
C LEU A 108 16.74 -3.24 -14.14
N GLN A 109 16.93 -4.03 -13.10
CA GLN A 109 18.21 -4.16 -12.40
C GLN A 109 19.33 -4.75 -13.27
N GLY A 110 19.03 -5.75 -14.11
CA GLY A 110 20.05 -6.45 -14.88
C GLY A 110 21.17 -6.95 -13.94
N ALA A 111 22.42 -6.62 -14.26
CA ALA A 111 23.61 -6.96 -13.46
C ALA A 111 24.06 -5.85 -12.48
N SER A 112 23.21 -4.85 -12.21
CA SER A 112 23.58 -3.73 -11.33
C SER A 112 23.40 -4.09 -9.85
N PRO A 113 24.23 -3.54 -8.95
CA PRO A 113 24.09 -3.75 -7.53
C PRO A 113 22.75 -3.20 -7.01
N GLU A 114 22.20 -3.84 -5.99
CA GLU A 114 20.97 -3.38 -5.34
C GLU A 114 21.21 -2.03 -4.66
N PRO A 115 20.37 -1.02 -4.88
CA PRO A 115 20.44 0.23 -4.16
C PRO A 115 19.97 0.05 -2.72
N PRO A 116 20.32 0.96 -1.83
CA PRO A 116 19.71 1.01 -0.51
C PRO A 116 18.18 1.10 -0.62
N LEU A 117 17.47 0.39 0.27
CA LEU A 117 16.01 0.36 0.27
C LEU A 117 15.39 1.78 0.33
N THR A 118 16.03 2.70 1.06
CA THR A 118 15.61 4.10 1.15
C THR A 118 15.63 4.82 -0.19
N GLU A 119 16.63 4.56 -1.03
CA GLU A 119 16.69 5.14 -2.39
C GLU A 119 15.66 4.52 -3.33
N LEU A 120 15.36 3.24 -3.14
CA LEU A 120 14.33 2.56 -3.89
C LEU A 120 12.93 3.11 -3.54
N LEU A 121 12.63 3.23 -2.25
CA LEU A 121 11.33 3.70 -1.78
C LEU A 121 11.10 5.18 -2.10
N SER A 122 12.14 6.02 -1.99
CA SER A 122 12.06 7.43 -2.40
C SER A 122 12.04 7.66 -3.91
N GLY A 123 12.23 6.62 -4.71
CA GLY A 123 12.30 6.73 -6.16
C GLY A 123 13.64 7.22 -6.72
N ARG A 124 14.59 7.62 -5.89
CA ARG A 124 15.92 8.12 -6.33
C ARG A 124 16.68 7.13 -7.19
N ALA A 125 16.60 5.84 -6.86
CA ALA A 125 17.22 4.79 -7.65
C ALA A 125 16.71 4.75 -9.08
N PHE A 126 15.43 5.06 -9.31
CA PHE A 126 14.82 5.13 -10.64
C PHE A 126 15.23 6.40 -11.41
N VAL A 127 15.33 7.54 -10.71
CA VAL A 127 15.79 8.81 -11.30
C VAL A 127 17.19 8.67 -11.86
N ASN A 128 18.09 8.01 -11.12
CA ASN A 128 19.45 7.75 -11.55
C ASN A 128 19.53 6.90 -12.84
N ARG A 129 18.44 6.24 -13.20
CA ARG A 129 18.27 5.50 -14.47
C ARG A 129 17.42 6.24 -15.51
N GLY A 130 17.11 7.51 -15.27
CA GLY A 130 16.31 8.34 -16.18
C GLY A 130 14.81 8.10 -16.11
N ILE A 131 14.32 7.33 -15.12
CA ILE A 131 12.89 7.06 -14.94
C ILE A 131 12.36 7.96 -13.83
N ARG A 132 11.51 8.93 -14.18
CA ARG A 132 11.00 9.94 -13.24
C ARG A 132 9.65 9.59 -12.61
N ASN A 133 8.91 8.64 -13.17
CA ASN A 133 7.54 8.29 -12.74
C ASN A 133 7.43 7.66 -11.34
N PHE A 134 8.56 7.39 -10.68
CA PHE A 134 8.61 6.83 -9.31
C PHE A 134 9.18 7.81 -8.29
N CYS A 135 9.32 9.11 -8.65
CA CYS A 135 9.79 10.13 -7.72
C CYS A 135 8.71 10.48 -6.70
N GLY A 136 9.13 10.72 -5.45
CA GLY A 136 8.22 11.02 -4.36
C GLY A 136 7.52 12.38 -4.41
N ASP A 137 7.90 13.24 -5.36
CA ASP A 137 7.29 14.56 -5.52
C ASP A 137 5.94 14.53 -6.28
N ASP A 138 5.56 13.34 -6.77
CA ASP A 138 4.31 13.13 -7.53
C ASP A 138 3.25 12.35 -6.69
N TRP A 139 3.43 12.26 -5.35
CA TRP A 139 2.52 11.57 -4.42
C TRP A 139 1.96 12.52 -3.38
#